data_26cb5bed7c8fe4f65fa4930d853debc7
#
_entry.id   26cb5bed7c8fe4f65fa4930d853debc7
#
_cell.length_a   1.000
_cell.length_b   1.000
_cell.length_c   1.000
_cell.angle_alpha   90.00
_cell.angle_beta   90.00
_cell.angle_gamma   90.00
#
_symmetry.space_group_name_H-M   'P 1'
#
loop_
_entity.id
_entity.type
_entity.pdbx_description
1 polymer ?
#
loop_
_entity_poly.entity_id
_entity_poly.type
_entity_poly.pdbx_seq_one_letter_code
_entity_poly.pdbx_strand_id
1 'polypeptide(L)'
;MTLHRQIRRTALTLYKHNKQRGRQLSEESRRFFRKRKMTMKKRVKYLHICLTAVLGLTLLAGCGQTEKVPEVRETVTPLTSYVTEEEWEAADMGQEENNAAVAAVMKKAANKDDITIACIGGSITQGTISNGTADKEVGFKKSYVELFSRWWTDTFPETKINVINAGIGATDSYLGVHRVDEDVLSYNPDLVLVEFSVNDAGSNRARINYDNLVRKILLADNHPAVMLLFMGQTNGSNAQTSHALVGFQYGLPMISYCNVIQKMMDDGQYTAKELSGDTTHPSALGHAITGELLWKYLNSVYENCNSYPEPAVFDKPAFTNEKYLHATILPAEDVKVNEPFTVTCSSLGLEYRRTIDGNGGQFGVYVDGEYVGSINTDFSGGWGNYAAAEEIFSADETKEHVVEIKEMEGYEGKSCEILGILISELD
;
A
#
# COMPACT_ATOMS: atom_id res chain seq x y z
N MET A 1 -6.14 -26.93 -9.39
CA MET A 1 -5.54 -27.60 -8.20
C MET A 1 -4.00 -27.65 -8.16
N THR A 2 -3.29 -27.66 -9.29
CA THR A 2 -1.83 -27.87 -9.32
C THR A 2 -1.00 -26.61 -9.03
N LEU A 3 -1.37 -25.46 -9.54
CA LEU A 3 -0.61 -24.20 -9.42
C LEU A 3 -0.63 -23.64 -7.99
N HIS A 4 -1.78 -23.65 -7.33
CA HIS A 4 -1.96 -23.16 -5.96
C HIS A 4 -1.14 -23.96 -4.93
N ARG A 5 -1.08 -25.32 -5.10
CA ARG A 5 -0.22 -26.17 -4.27
C ARG A 5 1.27 -25.95 -4.55
N GLN A 6 1.63 -25.56 -5.76
CA GLN A 6 3.01 -25.30 -6.14
C GLN A 6 3.51 -23.98 -5.55
N ILE A 7 2.69 -22.93 -5.60
CA ILE A 7 2.98 -21.61 -4.98
C ILE A 7 3.13 -21.75 -3.44
N ARG A 8 2.21 -22.46 -2.77
CA ARG A 8 2.32 -22.74 -1.32
C ARG A 8 3.60 -23.53 -0.98
N ARG A 9 4.00 -24.49 -1.80
CA ARG A 9 5.24 -25.24 -1.56
C ARG A 9 6.49 -24.40 -1.75
N THR A 10 6.52 -23.53 -2.76
CA THR A 10 7.66 -22.64 -3.03
C THR A 10 7.76 -21.57 -1.95
N ALA A 11 6.65 -20.95 -1.54
CA ALA A 11 6.61 -19.99 -0.45
C ALA A 11 7.04 -20.59 0.89
N LEU A 12 6.58 -21.81 1.19
CA LEU A 12 6.96 -22.52 2.43
C LEU A 12 8.43 -22.92 2.45
N THR A 13 9.02 -23.21 1.30
CA THR A 13 10.44 -23.57 1.15
C THR A 13 11.31 -22.33 1.32
N LEU A 14 10.94 -21.20 0.72
CA LEU A 14 11.61 -19.91 0.88
C LEU A 14 11.51 -19.39 2.32
N TYR A 15 10.35 -19.52 2.96
CA TYR A 15 10.14 -19.16 4.36
C TYR A 15 11.06 -19.94 5.29
N LYS A 16 11.19 -21.28 5.10
CA LYS A 16 12.09 -22.12 5.89
C LYS A 16 13.56 -21.72 5.71
N HIS A 17 13.96 -21.35 4.50
CA HIS A 17 15.34 -20.94 4.20
C HIS A 17 15.68 -19.58 4.83
N ASN A 18 14.76 -18.62 4.78
CA ASN A 18 14.93 -17.30 5.41
C ASN A 18 14.89 -17.37 6.95
N LYS A 19 14.09 -18.26 7.53
CA LYS A 19 14.06 -18.50 8.98
C LYS A 19 15.40 -19.05 9.52
N GLN A 20 16.13 -19.79 8.71
CA GLN A 20 17.49 -20.24 9.05
C GLN A 20 18.52 -19.10 8.98
N ARG A 21 18.38 -18.18 8.00
CA ARG A 21 19.25 -17.00 7.84
C ARG A 21 19.00 -15.95 8.93
N GLY A 22 17.74 -15.72 9.33
CA GLY A 22 17.38 -14.78 10.40
C GLY A 22 17.90 -15.20 11.78
N ARG A 23 18.16 -16.51 12.02
CA ARG A 23 18.76 -16.98 13.27
C ARG A 23 20.26 -16.66 13.39
N GLN A 24 20.97 -16.50 12.28
CA GLN A 24 22.41 -16.17 12.28
C GLN A 24 22.68 -14.67 12.48
N LEU A 25 21.75 -13.80 12.07
CA LEU A 25 21.85 -12.34 12.23
C LEU A 25 21.44 -11.85 13.64
N SER A 26 20.79 -12.69 14.45
CA SER A 26 20.20 -12.28 15.74
C SER A 26 21.19 -12.08 16.89
N GLU A 27 22.42 -12.55 16.81
CA GLU A 27 23.40 -12.39 17.90
C GLU A 27 24.13 -11.05 17.86
N GLU A 28 24.38 -10.49 16.68
CA GLU A 28 25.00 -9.15 16.55
C GLU A 28 24.03 -8.04 16.92
N SER A 29 22.79 -8.13 16.46
CA SER A 29 21.71 -7.20 16.83
C SER A 29 21.46 -7.18 18.34
N ARG A 30 21.50 -8.32 19.03
CA ARG A 30 21.37 -8.38 20.51
C ARG A 30 22.52 -7.70 21.24
N ARG A 31 23.74 -7.67 20.69
CA ARG A 31 24.87 -6.92 21.27
C ARG A 31 24.71 -5.42 21.10
N PHE A 32 24.17 -4.96 19.96
CA PHE A 32 23.89 -3.56 19.68
C PHE A 32 22.81 -2.99 20.61
N PHE A 33 21.69 -3.70 20.77
CA PHE A 33 20.61 -3.30 21.68
C PHE A 33 21.02 -3.29 23.17
N ARG A 34 21.92 -4.17 23.60
CA ARG A 34 22.45 -4.12 24.97
C ARG A 34 23.29 -2.88 25.25
N LYS A 35 24.06 -2.40 24.26
CA LYS A 35 24.83 -1.15 24.39
C LYS A 35 23.94 0.09 24.48
N ARG A 36 22.87 0.17 23.68
CA ARG A 36 21.91 1.28 23.68
C ARG A 36 21.10 1.35 24.99
N LYS A 37 20.69 0.22 25.53
CA LYS A 37 19.96 0.14 26.81
C LYS A 37 20.77 0.63 28.01
N MET A 38 22.09 0.49 27.97
CA MET A 38 23.00 0.99 29.05
C MET A 38 23.17 2.51 28.98
N THR A 39 23.09 3.13 27.79
CA THR A 39 23.21 4.59 27.62
C THR A 39 21.92 5.31 28.02
N MET A 40 20.76 4.73 27.76
CA MET A 40 19.46 5.29 28.19
C MET A 40 19.27 5.22 29.71
N LYS A 41 19.71 4.17 30.38
CA LYS A 41 19.63 4.07 31.87
C LYS A 41 20.39 5.17 32.60
N LYS A 42 21.43 5.77 31.99
CA LYS A 42 22.16 6.89 32.60
C LYS A 42 21.43 8.24 32.42
N ARG A 43 20.61 8.41 31.39
CA ARG A 43 19.83 9.66 31.17
C ARG A 43 18.54 9.73 32.00
N VAL A 44 17.94 8.60 32.34
CA VAL A 44 16.70 8.55 33.13
C VAL A 44 16.94 8.85 34.62
N LYS A 45 18.18 8.70 35.13
CA LYS A 45 18.51 8.97 36.54
C LYS A 45 18.52 10.45 36.93
N TYR A 46 18.54 11.37 35.97
CA TYR A 46 18.53 12.82 36.21
C TYR A 46 17.14 13.49 36.07
N LEU A 47 16.09 12.71 35.68
CA LEU A 47 14.73 13.24 35.53
C LEU A 47 13.79 12.91 36.68
N HIS A 48 14.27 12.18 37.72
CA HIS A 48 13.45 11.69 38.86
C HIS A 48 13.55 12.53 40.13
N ILE A 49 14.17 13.70 40.10
CA ILE A 49 14.33 14.53 41.31
C ILE A 49 13.35 15.71 41.40
N CYS A 50 12.51 15.96 40.37
CA CYS A 50 11.61 17.14 40.35
C CYS A 50 10.11 16.82 40.42
N LEU A 51 9.67 15.59 40.74
CA LEU A 51 8.23 15.28 40.76
C LEU A 51 7.79 14.48 42.01
N THR A 52 8.15 14.98 43.21
CA THR A 52 7.55 14.47 44.48
C THR A 52 7.05 15.63 45.30
N ALA A 53 6.00 16.29 44.90
CA ALA A 53 5.19 17.16 45.75
C ALA A 53 3.86 17.49 45.06
N VAL A 54 2.97 16.55 44.80
CA VAL A 54 1.51 16.68 44.84
C VAL A 54 0.93 15.26 44.77
N LEU A 55 0.82 14.63 45.93
CA LEU A 55 -0.04 13.46 46.11
C LEU A 55 -0.93 13.74 47.33
N GLY A 56 -2.15 14.10 47.06
CA GLY A 56 -3.18 14.23 48.06
C GLY A 56 -4.56 14.13 47.44
N LEU A 57 -5.22 13.02 47.64
CA LEU A 57 -6.66 12.76 47.49
C LEU A 57 -7.34 12.96 46.12
N THR A 58 -7.48 11.86 45.40
CA THR A 58 -8.77 11.47 44.78
C THR A 58 -8.77 9.95 44.65
N LEU A 59 -9.20 9.26 45.69
CA LEU A 59 -9.74 7.91 45.63
C LEU A 59 -11.21 7.98 45.16
N LEU A 60 -11.59 7.03 44.29
CA LEU A 60 -12.95 6.65 43.91
C LEU A 60 -13.58 7.41 42.75
N ALA A 61 -13.32 6.92 41.54
CA ALA A 61 -14.32 6.51 40.55
C ALA A 61 -13.58 5.76 39.43
N GLY A 62 -13.25 4.52 39.68
CA GLY A 62 -12.92 3.57 38.61
C GLY A 62 -14.20 3.23 37.85
N CYS A 63 -14.61 4.09 36.94
CA CYS A 63 -15.49 3.67 35.87
C CYS A 63 -14.66 2.83 34.91
N GLY A 64 -14.60 1.52 35.15
CA GLY A 64 -14.18 0.58 34.14
C GLY A 64 -15.14 0.74 32.97
N GLN A 65 -14.72 1.42 31.91
CA GLN A 65 -15.35 1.23 30.62
C GLN A 65 -15.11 -0.23 30.26
N THR A 66 -16.11 -1.07 30.54
CA THR A 66 -16.19 -2.37 29.89
C THR A 66 -16.26 -2.07 28.41
N GLU A 67 -15.19 -2.42 27.66
CA GLU A 67 -15.24 -2.45 26.21
C GLU A 67 -16.55 -3.14 25.83
N LYS A 68 -17.40 -2.40 25.14
CA LYS A 68 -18.67 -2.98 24.67
C LYS A 68 -18.28 -3.98 23.58
N VAL A 69 -18.48 -5.25 23.90
CA VAL A 69 -18.44 -6.31 22.91
C VAL A 69 -19.42 -5.93 21.80
N PRO A 70 -19.00 -5.82 20.53
CA PRO A 70 -19.90 -5.47 19.44
C PRO A 70 -21.08 -6.45 19.42
N GLU A 71 -22.29 -5.93 19.47
CA GLU A 71 -23.46 -6.74 19.15
C GLU A 71 -23.43 -7.01 17.65
N VAL A 72 -23.18 -8.26 17.26
CA VAL A 72 -23.14 -8.65 15.84
C VAL A 72 -24.53 -8.42 15.26
N ARG A 73 -24.66 -7.38 14.45
CA ARG A 73 -25.88 -7.05 13.71
C ARG A 73 -25.95 -7.92 12.46
N GLU A 74 -27.07 -7.84 11.74
CA GLU A 74 -27.21 -8.48 10.44
C GLU A 74 -26.09 -8.00 9.50
N THR A 75 -25.37 -8.94 8.87
CA THR A 75 -24.27 -8.63 7.97
C THR A 75 -24.77 -7.91 6.73
N VAL A 76 -23.99 -6.96 6.23
CA VAL A 76 -24.33 -6.22 5.03
C VAL A 76 -24.23 -7.15 3.82
N THR A 77 -25.33 -7.26 3.06
CA THR A 77 -25.43 -8.12 1.89
C THR A 77 -25.51 -7.25 0.63
N PRO A 78 -24.73 -7.55 -0.42
CA PRO A 78 -24.86 -6.85 -1.70
C PRO A 78 -26.26 -7.09 -2.29
N LEU A 79 -26.79 -6.09 -3.02
CA LEU A 79 -28.11 -6.16 -3.67
C LEU A 79 -28.20 -7.32 -4.69
N THR A 80 -27.07 -7.65 -5.31
CA THR A 80 -26.91 -8.76 -6.25
C THR A 80 -25.61 -9.46 -5.93
N SER A 81 -25.63 -10.80 -5.86
CA SER A 81 -24.41 -11.59 -5.70
C SER A 81 -23.84 -11.96 -7.06
N TYR A 82 -22.58 -11.60 -7.29
CA TYR A 82 -21.81 -11.93 -8.49
C TYR A 82 -20.82 -13.06 -8.23
N VAL A 83 -20.51 -13.34 -6.95
CA VAL A 83 -19.43 -14.20 -6.49
C VAL A 83 -20.00 -15.44 -5.82
N THR A 84 -19.73 -16.61 -6.40
CA THR A 84 -20.05 -17.92 -5.80
C THR A 84 -19.05 -18.28 -4.69
N GLU A 85 -19.35 -19.33 -3.92
CA GLU A 85 -18.40 -19.82 -2.89
C GLU A 85 -17.09 -20.34 -3.51
N GLU A 86 -17.12 -20.97 -4.69
CA GLU A 86 -15.90 -21.43 -5.36
C GLU A 86 -15.01 -20.25 -5.81
N GLU A 87 -15.60 -19.13 -6.21
CA GLU A 87 -14.90 -17.90 -6.56
C GLU A 87 -14.38 -17.19 -5.32
N TRP A 88 -15.14 -17.20 -4.24
CA TRP A 88 -14.67 -16.71 -2.95
C TRP A 88 -13.47 -17.51 -2.45
N GLU A 89 -13.49 -18.84 -2.51
CA GLU A 89 -12.33 -19.68 -2.19
C GLU A 89 -11.11 -19.38 -3.06
N ALA A 90 -11.31 -18.91 -4.31
CA ALA A 90 -10.21 -18.48 -5.18
C ALA A 90 -9.69 -17.08 -4.81
N ALA A 91 -10.54 -16.20 -4.27
CA ALA A 91 -10.20 -14.86 -3.85
C ALA A 91 -9.44 -14.82 -2.53
N ASP A 92 -9.88 -15.64 -1.57
CA ASP A 92 -9.28 -15.68 -0.22
C ASP A 92 -7.94 -16.41 -0.26
N MET A 93 -6.88 -15.67 -0.05
CA MET A 93 -5.52 -16.22 -0.02
C MET A 93 -5.08 -16.69 1.37
N GLY A 94 -5.96 -16.57 2.38
CA GLY A 94 -5.90 -17.20 3.68
C GLY A 94 -4.71 -16.78 4.52
N GLN A 95 -4.75 -15.59 5.11
CA GLN A 95 -3.84 -15.16 6.15
C GLN A 95 -4.64 -14.60 7.32
N GLU A 96 -5.01 -15.47 8.25
CA GLU A 96 -5.87 -15.14 9.38
C GLU A 96 -5.12 -14.43 10.52
N GLU A 97 -3.79 -14.44 10.51
CA GLU A 97 -2.97 -13.91 11.63
C GLU A 97 -3.28 -12.43 11.94
N ASN A 98 -3.61 -11.64 10.92
CA ASN A 98 -3.87 -10.21 11.08
C ASN A 98 -5.36 -9.82 11.05
N ASN A 99 -6.27 -10.78 11.04
CA ASN A 99 -7.70 -10.50 11.17
C ASN A 99 -7.99 -9.82 12.53
N ALA A 100 -7.17 -10.06 13.55
CA ALA A 100 -7.26 -9.39 14.84
C ALA A 100 -7.14 -7.86 14.74
N ALA A 101 -6.24 -7.36 13.86
CA ALA A 101 -6.09 -5.91 13.64
C ALA A 101 -7.34 -5.31 12.98
N VAL A 102 -7.90 -5.98 11.96
CA VAL A 102 -9.15 -5.55 11.31
C VAL A 102 -10.32 -5.63 12.30
N ALA A 103 -10.41 -6.69 13.10
CA ALA A 103 -11.43 -6.84 14.14
C ALA A 103 -11.33 -5.73 15.21
N ALA A 104 -10.12 -5.29 15.57
CA ALA A 104 -9.93 -4.16 16.50
C ALA A 104 -10.50 -2.84 15.94
N VAL A 105 -10.32 -2.57 14.64
CA VAL A 105 -10.96 -1.42 13.97
C VAL A 105 -12.49 -1.54 14.02
N MET A 106 -13.04 -2.74 13.79
CA MET A 106 -14.48 -2.98 13.89
C MET A 106 -15.00 -2.77 15.32
N LYS A 107 -14.26 -3.23 16.35
CA LYS A 107 -14.61 -2.97 17.76
C LYS A 107 -14.59 -1.47 18.07
N LYS A 108 -13.58 -0.75 17.60
CA LYS A 108 -13.49 0.72 17.73
C LYS A 108 -14.73 1.39 17.10
N ALA A 109 -15.09 1.00 15.86
CA ALA A 109 -16.28 1.51 15.20
C ALA A 109 -17.59 1.16 15.96
N ALA A 110 -17.71 -0.07 16.48
CA ALA A 110 -18.88 -0.47 17.27
C ALA A 110 -19.03 0.33 18.57
N ASN A 111 -17.92 0.82 19.14
CA ASN A 111 -17.93 1.74 20.28
C ASN A 111 -18.27 3.18 19.90
N LYS A 112 -18.53 3.47 18.62
CA LYS A 112 -18.84 4.79 18.05
C LYS A 112 -17.65 5.76 18.10
N ASP A 113 -16.43 5.24 18.20
CA ASP A 113 -15.23 6.03 18.05
C ASP A 113 -15.01 6.31 16.56
N ASP A 114 -14.62 7.55 16.23
CA ASP A 114 -14.29 7.92 14.85
C ASP A 114 -13.21 6.98 14.31
N ILE A 115 -13.38 6.49 13.09
CA ILE A 115 -12.37 5.70 12.38
C ILE A 115 -11.98 6.36 11.07
N THR A 116 -10.74 6.17 10.68
CA THR A 116 -10.20 6.62 9.39
C THR A 116 -9.73 5.40 8.61
N ILE A 117 -10.23 5.27 7.39
CA ILE A 117 -9.87 4.21 6.44
C ILE A 117 -9.16 4.86 5.26
N ALA A 118 -8.00 4.36 4.89
CA ALA A 118 -7.28 4.82 3.71
C ALA A 118 -7.17 3.71 2.67
N CYS A 119 -7.26 4.08 1.39
CA CYS A 119 -6.97 3.21 0.26
C CYS A 119 -5.85 3.86 -0.56
N ILE A 120 -4.73 3.16 -0.76
CA ILE A 120 -3.61 3.62 -1.58
C ILE A 120 -3.43 2.70 -2.78
N GLY A 121 -3.23 3.28 -3.97
CA GLY A 121 -3.08 2.51 -5.20
C GLY A 121 -2.97 3.37 -6.45
N GLY A 122 -3.18 2.72 -7.60
CA GLY A 122 -3.15 3.34 -8.92
C GLY A 122 -4.50 3.89 -9.38
N SER A 123 -4.72 3.87 -10.70
CA SER A 123 -5.94 4.37 -11.35
C SER A 123 -7.21 3.62 -10.92
N ILE A 124 -7.12 2.33 -10.62
CA ILE A 124 -8.26 1.52 -10.21
C ILE A 124 -8.72 1.97 -8.82
N THR A 125 -7.78 2.22 -7.90
CA THR A 125 -8.05 2.78 -6.57
C THR A 125 -8.58 4.21 -6.67
N GLN A 126 -8.03 5.04 -7.57
CA GLN A 126 -8.55 6.39 -7.87
C GLN A 126 -10.02 6.36 -8.26
N GLY A 127 -10.49 5.26 -8.85
CA GLY A 127 -11.89 5.05 -9.22
C GLY A 127 -12.14 5.07 -10.73
N THR A 128 -11.13 4.77 -11.55
CA THR A 128 -11.30 4.64 -13.00
C THR A 128 -12.15 3.43 -13.33
N ILE A 129 -13.32 3.66 -13.92
CA ILE A 129 -14.27 2.64 -14.38
C ILE A 129 -14.26 2.61 -15.90
N SER A 130 -13.88 1.48 -16.49
CA SER A 130 -13.96 1.31 -17.96
C SER A 130 -15.39 0.97 -18.41
N ASN A 131 -15.66 1.06 -19.72
CA ASN A 131 -16.98 0.75 -20.26
C ASN A 131 -17.07 -0.75 -20.62
N GLY A 132 -17.56 -1.55 -19.69
CA GLY A 132 -17.87 -2.97 -19.92
C GLY A 132 -19.21 -3.18 -20.63
N THR A 133 -19.35 -4.31 -21.34
CA THR A 133 -20.59 -4.62 -22.06
C THR A 133 -21.75 -5.01 -21.14
N ALA A 134 -21.46 -5.42 -19.89
CA ALA A 134 -22.45 -5.77 -18.86
C ALA A 134 -22.79 -4.63 -17.88
N ASP A 135 -22.26 -3.41 -18.06
CA ASP A 135 -22.46 -2.29 -17.13
C ASP A 135 -23.93 -1.94 -16.89
N LYS A 136 -24.78 -2.18 -17.87
CA LYS A 136 -26.23 -1.89 -17.75
C LYS A 136 -26.94 -2.81 -16.77
N GLU A 137 -26.41 -4.01 -16.54
CA GLU A 137 -26.99 -5.01 -15.64
C GLU A 137 -26.66 -4.73 -14.18
N VAL A 138 -25.57 -4.01 -13.92
CA VAL A 138 -25.14 -3.65 -12.57
C VAL A 138 -26.02 -2.57 -11.93
N GLY A 139 -26.63 -1.70 -12.75
CA GLY A 139 -27.56 -0.67 -12.30
C GLY A 139 -26.92 0.53 -11.59
N PHE A 140 -25.61 0.53 -11.34
CA PHE A 140 -24.86 1.64 -10.75
C PHE A 140 -23.41 1.65 -11.26
N LYS A 141 -22.78 2.83 -11.21
CA LYS A 141 -21.33 2.96 -11.47
C LYS A 141 -20.65 3.47 -10.21
N LYS A 142 -20.01 2.59 -9.48
CA LYS A 142 -19.24 2.91 -8.28
C LYS A 142 -17.92 2.16 -8.30
N SER A 143 -16.87 2.84 -7.84
CA SER A 143 -15.57 2.21 -7.64
C SER A 143 -15.61 1.23 -6.47
N TYR A 144 -14.66 0.30 -6.43
CA TYR A 144 -14.56 -0.61 -5.30
C TYR A 144 -14.28 0.13 -3.97
N VAL A 145 -13.58 1.28 -4.01
CA VAL A 145 -13.33 2.11 -2.82
C VAL A 145 -14.63 2.66 -2.26
N GLU A 146 -15.56 3.13 -3.13
CA GLU A 146 -16.88 3.56 -2.68
C GLU A 146 -17.68 2.41 -2.08
N LEU A 147 -17.61 1.19 -2.67
CA LEU A 147 -18.29 0.01 -2.16
C LEU A 147 -17.69 -0.47 -0.84
N PHE A 148 -16.35 -0.48 -0.72
CA PHE A 148 -15.64 -0.79 0.51
C PHE A 148 -16.01 0.18 1.64
N SER A 149 -16.01 1.47 1.35
CA SER A 149 -16.43 2.52 2.27
C SER A 149 -17.88 2.34 2.73
N ARG A 150 -18.76 1.98 1.80
CA ARG A 150 -20.18 1.76 2.09
C ARG A 150 -20.40 0.63 3.08
N TRP A 151 -19.62 -0.46 3.02
CA TRP A 151 -19.74 -1.53 4.01
C TRP A 151 -19.57 -1.00 5.45
N TRP A 152 -18.58 -0.15 5.67
CA TRP A 152 -18.31 0.43 6.99
C TRP A 152 -19.43 1.36 7.44
N THR A 153 -19.94 2.23 6.57
CA THR A 153 -21.01 3.17 6.91
C THR A 153 -22.35 2.45 7.14
N ASP A 154 -22.64 1.42 6.39
CA ASP A 154 -23.89 0.64 6.53
C ASP A 154 -23.83 -0.26 7.79
N THR A 155 -22.67 -0.82 8.11
CA THR A 155 -22.46 -1.66 9.30
C THR A 155 -22.44 -0.85 10.59
N PHE A 156 -21.83 0.34 10.56
CA PHE A 156 -21.65 1.22 11.73
C PHE A 156 -22.28 2.61 11.51
N PRO A 157 -23.63 2.71 11.39
CA PRO A 157 -24.29 3.96 10.98
C PRO A 157 -24.21 5.08 12.01
N GLU A 158 -23.81 4.77 13.26
CA GLU A 158 -23.67 5.75 14.34
C GLU A 158 -22.22 6.23 14.52
N THR A 159 -21.28 5.70 13.70
CA THR A 159 -19.85 6.00 13.75
C THR A 159 -19.48 6.91 12.61
N LYS A 160 -18.67 7.91 12.88
CA LYS A 160 -18.10 8.74 11.81
C LYS A 160 -16.97 7.98 11.13
N ILE A 161 -17.19 7.65 9.87
CA ILE A 161 -16.21 6.97 9.01
C ILE A 161 -15.56 8.02 8.12
N ASN A 162 -14.28 8.28 8.31
CA ASN A 162 -13.48 9.09 7.41
C ASN A 162 -12.84 8.18 6.37
N VAL A 163 -12.95 8.53 5.08
CA VAL A 163 -12.39 7.75 3.99
C VAL A 163 -11.39 8.59 3.21
N ILE A 164 -10.16 8.12 3.13
CA ILE A 164 -9.08 8.73 2.36
C ILE A 164 -8.86 7.85 1.13
N ASN A 165 -9.11 8.39 -0.05
CA ASN A 165 -8.74 7.74 -1.30
C ASN A 165 -7.45 8.36 -1.83
N ALA A 166 -6.34 7.70 -1.61
CA ALA A 166 -5.00 8.04 -2.08
C ALA A 166 -4.63 7.30 -3.38
N GLY A 167 -5.60 7.00 -4.23
CA GLY A 167 -5.38 6.46 -5.58
C GLY A 167 -4.94 7.54 -6.55
N ILE A 168 -3.83 7.34 -7.26
CA ILE A 168 -3.32 8.22 -8.31
C ILE A 168 -3.05 7.42 -9.58
N GLY A 169 -3.68 7.83 -10.69
CA GLY A 169 -3.58 7.12 -11.97
C GLY A 169 -2.15 7.01 -12.49
N ALA A 170 -1.84 5.87 -13.13
CA ALA A 170 -0.54 5.55 -13.72
C ALA A 170 0.65 5.49 -12.74
N THR A 171 0.39 5.34 -11.45
CA THR A 171 1.46 5.23 -10.42
C THR A 171 1.59 3.81 -9.91
N ASP A 172 2.81 3.45 -9.54
CA ASP A 172 3.20 2.15 -9.00
C ASP A 172 3.57 2.24 -7.50
N SER A 173 3.98 1.13 -6.91
CA SER A 173 4.42 1.09 -5.51
C SER A 173 5.72 1.86 -5.25
N TYR A 174 6.52 2.18 -6.29
CA TYR A 174 7.68 3.05 -6.13
C TYR A 174 7.27 4.48 -5.75
N LEU A 175 6.36 5.10 -6.49
CA LEU A 175 5.82 6.39 -6.07
C LEU A 175 4.97 6.23 -4.79
N GLY A 176 4.28 5.09 -4.64
CA GLY A 176 3.50 4.76 -3.45
C GLY A 176 4.29 4.89 -2.15
N VAL A 177 5.49 4.32 -2.07
CA VAL A 177 6.31 4.35 -0.85
C VAL A 177 6.87 5.73 -0.52
N HIS A 178 7.06 6.59 -1.53
CA HIS A 178 7.54 7.95 -1.32
C HIS A 178 6.44 8.90 -0.83
N ARG A 179 5.17 8.69 -1.26
CA ARG A 179 4.04 9.57 -0.94
C ARG A 179 3.16 9.10 0.23
N VAL A 180 3.37 7.89 0.74
CA VAL A 180 2.48 7.28 1.75
C VAL A 180 2.40 8.07 3.05
N ASP A 181 3.48 8.73 3.47
CA ASP A 181 3.48 9.54 4.69
C ASP A 181 2.51 10.71 4.59
N GLU A 182 2.54 11.43 3.47
CA GLU A 182 1.70 12.61 3.25
C GLU A 182 0.27 12.21 2.89
N ASP A 183 0.10 11.27 1.96
CA ASP A 183 -1.21 10.94 1.38
C ASP A 183 -2.06 10.01 2.26
N VAL A 184 -1.43 9.30 3.20
CA VAL A 184 -2.09 8.27 4.01
C VAL A 184 -1.79 8.43 5.49
N LEU A 185 -0.52 8.36 5.92
CA LEU A 185 -0.15 8.25 7.33
C LEU A 185 -0.39 9.57 8.10
N SER A 186 -0.31 10.73 7.43
CA SER A 186 -0.66 12.03 8.01
C SER A 186 -2.09 12.12 8.55
N TYR A 187 -2.99 11.25 8.07
CA TYR A 187 -4.38 11.16 8.51
C TYR A 187 -4.59 10.18 9.67
N ASN A 188 -3.54 9.55 10.20
CA ASN A 188 -3.59 8.53 11.26
C ASN A 188 -4.65 7.45 11.00
N PRO A 189 -4.60 6.71 9.86
CA PRO A 189 -5.63 5.76 9.50
C PRO A 189 -5.67 4.57 10.47
N ASP A 190 -6.85 4.06 10.76
CA ASP A 190 -7.04 2.81 11.52
C ASP A 190 -6.89 1.58 10.64
N LEU A 191 -7.20 1.73 9.33
CA LEU A 191 -7.11 0.67 8.34
C LEU A 191 -6.58 1.22 7.02
N VAL A 192 -5.63 0.50 6.41
CA VAL A 192 -5.11 0.82 5.08
C VAL A 192 -5.30 -0.36 4.14
N LEU A 193 -5.97 -0.12 3.01
CA LEU A 193 -6.09 -1.05 1.88
C LEU A 193 -5.05 -0.68 0.81
N VAL A 194 -4.16 -1.62 0.45
CA VAL A 194 -3.04 -1.40 -0.48
C VAL A 194 -3.28 -2.16 -1.78
N GLU A 195 -3.26 -1.44 -2.93
CA GLU A 195 -3.47 -2.00 -4.26
C GLU A 195 -2.51 -1.39 -5.29
N PHE A 196 -1.57 -2.17 -5.83
CA PHE A 196 -0.66 -1.79 -6.92
C PHE A 196 -0.39 -2.94 -7.89
N SER A 197 -1.14 -4.04 -7.80
CA SER A 197 -0.79 -5.27 -8.51
C SER A 197 -0.95 -5.20 -10.04
N VAL A 198 -1.68 -4.21 -10.55
CA VAL A 198 -1.81 -3.95 -11.99
C VAL A 198 -0.68 -3.08 -12.52
N ASN A 199 -0.19 -2.15 -11.71
CA ASN A 199 0.81 -1.15 -12.12
C ASN A 199 2.25 -1.63 -11.91
N ASP A 200 2.47 -2.47 -10.90
CA ASP A 200 3.78 -3.03 -10.61
C ASP A 200 4.14 -4.14 -11.62
N ALA A 201 5.41 -4.16 -12.01
CA ALA A 201 5.96 -5.31 -12.72
C ALA A 201 6.24 -6.45 -11.73
N GLY A 202 6.23 -7.71 -12.19
CA GLY A 202 6.62 -8.87 -11.39
C GLY A 202 8.12 -8.95 -11.09
N SER A 203 8.83 -7.84 -11.01
CA SER A 203 10.27 -7.73 -10.83
C SER A 203 10.68 -7.75 -9.35
N ASN A 204 11.97 -8.01 -9.10
CA ASN A 204 12.52 -7.92 -7.74
C ASN A 204 12.49 -6.48 -7.20
N ARG A 205 12.68 -5.48 -8.07
CA ARG A 205 12.60 -4.06 -7.72
C ARG A 205 11.19 -3.69 -7.25
N ALA A 206 10.16 -4.03 -8.01
CA ALA A 206 8.78 -3.76 -7.62
C ALA A 206 8.43 -4.45 -6.28
N ARG A 207 8.97 -5.65 -6.03
CA ARG A 207 8.79 -6.32 -4.74
C ARG A 207 9.45 -5.57 -3.58
N ILE A 208 10.63 -4.99 -3.78
CA ILE A 208 11.30 -4.16 -2.77
C ILE A 208 10.45 -2.91 -2.47
N ASN A 209 9.97 -2.23 -3.51
CA ASN A 209 9.11 -1.05 -3.36
C ASN A 209 7.85 -1.38 -2.56
N TYR A 210 7.15 -2.45 -2.96
CA TYR A 210 5.91 -2.87 -2.31
C TYR A 210 6.13 -3.36 -0.87
N ASP A 211 7.21 -4.09 -0.59
CA ASP A 211 7.58 -4.51 0.76
C ASP A 211 7.83 -3.31 1.67
N ASN A 212 8.62 -2.34 1.20
CA ASN A 212 8.92 -1.13 1.99
C ASN A 212 7.66 -0.27 2.20
N LEU A 213 6.78 -0.15 1.21
CA LEU A 213 5.49 0.54 1.34
C LEU A 213 4.64 -0.09 2.44
N VAL A 214 4.42 -1.41 2.36
CA VAL A 214 3.61 -2.14 3.34
C VAL A 214 4.25 -2.08 4.73
N ARG A 215 5.56 -2.26 4.81
CA ARG A 215 6.30 -2.20 6.06
C ARG A 215 6.25 -0.81 6.71
N LYS A 216 6.36 0.26 5.92
CA LYS A 216 6.26 1.65 6.39
C LYS A 216 4.90 1.92 7.03
N ILE A 217 3.83 1.42 6.43
CA ILE A 217 2.47 1.50 7.00
C ILE A 217 2.38 0.72 8.32
N LEU A 218 2.87 -0.51 8.36
CA LEU A 218 2.82 -1.36 9.56
C LEU A 218 3.66 -0.83 10.73
N LEU A 219 4.71 -0.05 10.44
CA LEU A 219 5.60 0.56 11.44
C LEU A 219 5.14 1.95 11.89
N ALA A 220 4.09 2.51 11.29
CA ALA A 220 3.53 3.79 11.73
C ALA A 220 3.13 3.76 13.21
N ASP A 221 3.26 4.89 13.91
CA ASP A 221 3.07 4.99 15.37
C ASP A 221 1.69 4.52 15.85
N ASN A 222 0.66 4.69 15.03
CA ASN A 222 -0.71 4.27 15.31
C ASN A 222 -1.01 2.81 14.94
N HIS A 223 -0.05 2.07 14.38
CA HIS A 223 -0.14 0.66 14.01
C HIS A 223 -1.44 0.29 13.26
N PRO A 224 -1.73 0.87 12.10
CA PRO A 224 -2.96 0.59 11.39
C PRO A 224 -3.09 -0.87 10.97
N ALA A 225 -4.31 -1.38 10.90
CA ALA A 225 -4.58 -2.63 10.22
C ALA A 225 -4.25 -2.48 8.72
N VAL A 226 -3.71 -3.52 8.09
CA VAL A 226 -3.37 -3.51 6.66
C VAL A 226 -4.04 -4.67 5.96
N MET A 227 -4.70 -4.39 4.83
CA MET A 227 -5.25 -5.37 3.90
C MET A 227 -4.62 -5.20 2.53
N LEU A 228 -4.37 -6.30 1.82
CA LEU A 228 -3.82 -6.28 0.47
C LEU A 228 -4.89 -6.74 -0.53
N LEU A 229 -5.10 -5.93 -1.56
CA LEU A 229 -6.00 -6.23 -2.67
C LEU A 229 -5.17 -6.46 -3.94
N PHE A 230 -5.41 -7.58 -4.62
CA PHE A 230 -4.73 -7.91 -5.87
C PHE A 230 -5.70 -7.78 -7.04
N MET A 231 -5.65 -6.64 -7.69
CA MET A 231 -6.31 -6.44 -8.98
C MET A 231 -5.52 -7.12 -10.09
N GLY A 232 -6.13 -7.34 -11.25
CA GLY A 232 -5.49 -7.97 -12.38
C GLY A 232 -6.13 -7.52 -13.69
N GLN A 233 -5.34 -7.55 -14.76
CA GLN A 233 -5.83 -7.33 -16.10
C GLN A 233 -6.57 -8.56 -16.63
N THR A 234 -7.53 -8.37 -17.52
CA THR A 234 -8.30 -9.50 -18.11
C THR A 234 -7.45 -10.42 -18.99
N ASN A 235 -6.24 -10.00 -19.38
CA ASN A 235 -5.26 -10.85 -20.05
C ASN A 235 -4.37 -11.66 -19.08
N GLY A 236 -4.62 -11.59 -17.75
CA GLY A 236 -3.87 -12.28 -16.71
C GLY A 236 -2.63 -11.54 -16.20
N SER A 237 -2.29 -10.36 -16.75
CA SER A 237 -1.13 -9.59 -16.30
C SER A 237 -1.37 -8.97 -14.92
N ASN A 238 -0.44 -9.17 -14.00
CA ASN A 238 -0.47 -8.63 -12.63
C ASN A 238 0.83 -8.93 -11.87
N ALA A 239 1.04 -8.26 -10.73
CA ALA A 239 2.16 -8.49 -9.82
C ALA A 239 1.79 -9.31 -8.56
N GLN A 240 0.59 -9.92 -8.50
CA GLN A 240 0.07 -10.64 -7.33
C GLN A 240 1.07 -11.64 -6.73
N THR A 241 1.75 -12.44 -7.58
CA THR A 241 2.71 -13.44 -7.09
C THR A 241 3.83 -12.80 -6.27
N SER A 242 4.30 -11.63 -6.67
CA SER A 242 5.35 -10.88 -5.98
C SER A 242 4.82 -10.24 -4.70
N HIS A 243 3.66 -9.62 -4.76
CA HIS A 243 3.02 -8.93 -3.63
C HIS A 243 2.52 -9.90 -2.55
N ALA A 244 2.01 -11.06 -2.96
CA ALA A 244 1.55 -12.08 -2.02
C ALA A 244 2.67 -12.62 -1.12
N LEU A 245 3.94 -12.61 -1.59
CA LEU A 245 5.07 -12.98 -0.74
C LEU A 245 5.25 -12.00 0.43
N VAL A 246 4.99 -10.72 0.22
CA VAL A 246 5.00 -9.69 1.28
C VAL A 246 3.84 -9.96 2.27
N GLY A 247 2.64 -10.21 1.75
CA GLY A 247 1.49 -10.56 2.57
C GLY A 247 1.71 -11.80 3.43
N PHE A 248 2.29 -12.86 2.85
CA PHE A 248 2.66 -14.08 3.60
C PHE A 248 3.73 -13.82 4.67
N GLN A 249 4.74 -12.99 4.37
CA GLN A 249 5.78 -12.64 5.34
C GLN A 249 5.19 -11.95 6.56
N TYR A 250 4.26 -11.03 6.33
CA TYR A 250 3.68 -10.20 7.40
C TYR A 250 2.36 -10.76 7.96
N GLY A 251 1.83 -11.83 7.39
CA GLY A 251 0.58 -12.48 7.83
C GLY A 251 -0.65 -11.62 7.55
N LEU A 252 -0.65 -10.84 6.45
CA LEU A 252 -1.70 -9.90 6.14
C LEU A 252 -2.88 -10.55 5.41
N PRO A 253 -4.12 -10.08 5.62
CA PRO A 253 -5.26 -10.44 4.79
C PRO A 253 -5.01 -10.07 3.33
N MET A 254 -5.29 -11.00 2.43
CA MET A 254 -5.06 -10.85 1.00
C MET A 254 -6.29 -11.29 0.21
N ILE A 255 -6.85 -10.39 -0.57
CA ILE A 255 -8.01 -10.64 -1.42
C ILE A 255 -7.61 -10.52 -2.89
N SER A 256 -7.88 -11.57 -3.68
CA SER A 256 -7.51 -11.64 -5.09
C SER A 256 -8.70 -11.50 -6.02
N TYR A 257 -8.94 -10.30 -6.52
CA TYR A 257 -9.81 -10.09 -7.68
C TYR A 257 -9.27 -10.79 -8.93
N CYS A 258 -7.93 -10.78 -9.12
CA CYS A 258 -7.28 -11.40 -10.27
C CYS A 258 -7.63 -12.89 -10.42
N ASN A 259 -7.56 -13.68 -9.33
CA ASN A 259 -7.92 -15.10 -9.37
C ASN A 259 -9.39 -15.31 -9.74
N VAL A 260 -10.27 -14.44 -9.22
CA VAL A 260 -11.71 -14.53 -9.44
C VAL A 260 -12.06 -14.28 -10.89
N ILE A 261 -11.58 -13.20 -11.49
CA ILE A 261 -11.92 -12.91 -12.89
C ILE A 261 -11.31 -13.93 -13.86
N GLN A 262 -10.13 -14.47 -13.57
CA GLN A 262 -9.58 -15.56 -14.39
C GLN A 262 -10.48 -16.80 -14.30
N LYS A 263 -10.91 -17.19 -13.10
CA LYS A 263 -11.84 -18.29 -12.93
C LYS A 263 -13.17 -18.03 -13.64
N MET A 264 -13.77 -16.86 -13.47
CA MET A 264 -15.03 -16.48 -14.13
C MET A 264 -14.94 -16.55 -15.66
N MET A 265 -13.79 -16.14 -16.24
CA MET A 265 -13.56 -16.23 -17.68
C MET A 265 -13.33 -17.67 -18.13
N ASP A 266 -12.56 -18.46 -17.38
CA ASP A 266 -12.27 -19.87 -17.69
C ASP A 266 -13.54 -20.73 -17.61
N ASP A 267 -14.45 -20.43 -16.68
CA ASP A 267 -15.74 -21.11 -16.52
C ASP A 267 -16.82 -20.59 -17.50
N GLY A 268 -16.51 -19.53 -18.27
CA GLY A 268 -17.42 -18.92 -19.24
C GLY A 268 -18.57 -18.13 -18.62
N GLN A 269 -18.45 -17.73 -17.34
CA GLN A 269 -19.46 -16.94 -16.64
C GLN A 269 -19.48 -15.49 -17.16
N TYR A 270 -18.30 -14.90 -17.37
CA TYR A 270 -18.13 -13.58 -17.96
C TYR A 270 -17.01 -13.57 -18.98
N THR A 271 -17.14 -12.68 -19.95
CA THR A 271 -16.10 -12.39 -20.95
C THR A 271 -15.18 -11.26 -20.45
N ALA A 272 -13.96 -11.19 -20.98
CA ALA A 272 -13.05 -10.09 -20.72
C ALA A 272 -13.68 -8.69 -20.95
N LYS A 273 -14.56 -8.56 -21.97
CA LYS A 273 -15.23 -7.28 -22.31
C LYS A 273 -16.35 -6.91 -21.33
N GLU A 274 -16.92 -7.86 -20.64
CA GLU A 274 -17.89 -7.60 -19.57
C GLU A 274 -17.17 -7.12 -18.32
N LEU A 275 -16.03 -7.71 -18.01
CA LEU A 275 -15.23 -7.39 -16.83
C LEU A 275 -14.39 -6.13 -16.97
N SER A 276 -13.96 -5.78 -18.19
CA SER A 276 -13.14 -4.60 -18.49
C SER A 276 -13.34 -4.12 -19.93
N GLY A 277 -13.50 -2.80 -20.13
CA GLY A 277 -13.61 -2.20 -21.46
C GLY A 277 -12.27 -1.98 -22.16
N ASP A 278 -11.15 -1.95 -21.42
CA ASP A 278 -9.81 -1.61 -21.93
C ASP A 278 -8.71 -2.61 -21.51
N THR A 279 -9.08 -3.76 -21.01
CA THR A 279 -8.19 -4.82 -20.47
C THR A 279 -7.64 -4.54 -19.09
N THR A 280 -7.41 -3.29 -18.70
CA THR A 280 -6.72 -2.88 -17.47
C THR A 280 -7.69 -2.45 -16.36
N HIS A 281 -8.59 -1.53 -16.67
CA HIS A 281 -9.51 -0.97 -15.69
C HIS A 281 -10.79 -1.79 -15.60
N PRO A 282 -11.20 -2.21 -14.40
CA PRO A 282 -12.47 -2.89 -14.23
C PRO A 282 -13.65 -2.07 -14.77
N SER A 283 -14.63 -2.73 -15.33
CA SER A 283 -15.94 -2.16 -15.63
C SER A 283 -16.75 -1.92 -14.35
N ALA A 284 -17.96 -1.38 -14.44
CA ALA A 284 -18.86 -1.30 -13.29
C ALA A 284 -19.11 -2.69 -12.66
N LEU A 285 -19.23 -3.73 -13.49
CA LEU A 285 -19.32 -5.11 -13.02
C LEU A 285 -18.05 -5.56 -12.30
N GLY A 286 -16.86 -5.30 -12.87
CA GLY A 286 -15.59 -5.65 -12.24
C GLY A 286 -15.42 -4.98 -10.87
N HIS A 287 -15.78 -3.71 -10.75
CA HIS A 287 -15.78 -3.01 -9.46
C HIS A 287 -16.83 -3.56 -8.48
N ALA A 288 -18.02 -3.96 -8.96
CA ALA A 288 -19.04 -4.58 -8.12
C ALA A 288 -18.58 -5.93 -7.56
N ILE A 289 -17.93 -6.76 -8.39
CA ILE A 289 -17.30 -8.02 -7.97
C ILE A 289 -16.23 -7.73 -6.90
N THR A 290 -15.34 -6.76 -7.13
CA THR A 290 -14.29 -6.39 -6.15
C THR A 290 -14.92 -5.95 -4.82
N GLY A 291 -15.96 -5.11 -4.88
CA GLY A 291 -16.69 -4.67 -3.70
C GLY A 291 -17.31 -5.84 -2.92
N GLU A 292 -17.92 -6.80 -3.62
CA GLU A 292 -18.50 -7.99 -2.99
C GLU A 292 -17.44 -8.87 -2.32
N LEU A 293 -16.26 -9.05 -2.94
CA LEU A 293 -15.16 -9.78 -2.34
C LEU A 293 -14.69 -9.14 -1.03
N LEU A 294 -14.54 -7.82 -1.02
CA LEU A 294 -14.18 -7.08 0.18
C LEU A 294 -15.27 -7.19 1.26
N TRP A 295 -16.55 -7.15 0.88
CA TRP A 295 -17.66 -7.31 1.81
C TRP A 295 -17.73 -8.73 2.40
N LYS A 296 -17.51 -9.78 1.59
CA LYS A 296 -17.45 -11.17 2.08
C LYS A 296 -16.32 -11.32 3.12
N TYR A 297 -15.13 -10.78 2.86
CA TYR A 297 -14.03 -10.77 3.82
C TYR A 297 -14.41 -10.02 5.10
N LEU A 298 -14.89 -8.78 4.99
CA LEU A 298 -15.26 -7.97 6.16
C LEU A 298 -16.38 -8.63 6.97
N ASN A 299 -17.37 -9.23 6.32
CA ASN A 299 -18.44 -9.97 7.01
C ASN A 299 -17.88 -11.16 7.79
N SER A 300 -16.94 -11.94 7.20
CA SER A 300 -16.33 -13.09 7.87
C SER A 300 -15.55 -12.68 9.14
N VAL A 301 -14.86 -11.55 9.09
CA VAL A 301 -14.17 -10.99 10.27
C VAL A 301 -15.17 -10.44 11.27
N TYR A 302 -16.23 -9.76 10.82
CA TYR A 302 -17.24 -9.15 11.69
C TYR A 302 -18.03 -10.19 12.48
N GLU A 303 -18.46 -11.28 11.83
CA GLU A 303 -19.18 -12.40 12.46
C GLU A 303 -18.36 -13.04 13.60
N ASN A 304 -17.04 -13.03 13.46
CA ASN A 304 -16.11 -13.59 14.43
C ASN A 304 -15.37 -12.51 15.26
N CYS A 305 -15.78 -11.26 15.17
CA CYS A 305 -15.06 -10.09 15.70
C CYS A 305 -14.69 -10.25 17.18
N ASN A 306 -15.58 -10.81 17.99
CA ASN A 306 -15.39 -10.99 19.42
C ASN A 306 -14.46 -12.16 19.78
N SER A 307 -14.18 -13.07 18.85
CA SER A 307 -13.29 -14.22 19.07
C SER A 307 -11.83 -13.88 18.83
N TYR A 308 -11.52 -12.79 18.13
CA TYR A 308 -10.15 -12.39 17.86
C TYR A 308 -9.50 -11.75 19.09
N PRO A 309 -8.24 -12.10 19.39
CA PRO A 309 -7.46 -11.47 20.45
C PRO A 309 -7.14 -10.02 20.10
N GLU A 310 -6.58 -9.29 21.07
CA GLU A 310 -5.98 -7.99 20.76
C GLU A 310 -4.85 -8.15 19.74
N PRO A 311 -4.73 -7.22 18.77
CA PRO A 311 -3.68 -7.29 17.76
C PRO A 311 -2.29 -7.19 18.41
N ALA A 312 -1.38 -8.03 17.96
CA ALA A 312 0.01 -7.94 18.38
C ALA A 312 0.67 -6.72 17.68
N VAL A 313 1.57 -6.06 18.41
CA VAL A 313 2.43 -5.03 17.82
C VAL A 313 3.30 -5.65 16.74
N PHE A 314 3.38 -5.01 15.59
CA PHE A 314 4.17 -5.49 14.47
C PHE A 314 5.67 -5.48 14.79
N ASP A 315 6.33 -6.63 14.71
CA ASP A 315 7.75 -6.82 15.03
C ASP A 315 8.50 -7.71 14.02
N LYS A 316 7.85 -8.02 12.89
CA LYS A 316 8.43 -8.91 11.87
C LYS A 316 9.60 -8.23 11.16
N PRO A 317 10.69 -8.97 10.83
CA PRO A 317 11.80 -8.42 10.07
C PRO A 317 11.39 -8.09 8.63
N ALA A 318 12.12 -7.20 7.99
CA ALA A 318 11.94 -6.89 6.57
C ALA A 318 12.03 -8.18 5.72
N PHE A 319 11.15 -8.29 4.74
CA PHE A 319 11.15 -9.41 3.79
C PHE A 319 12.26 -9.26 2.76
N THR A 320 12.46 -8.03 2.29
CA THR A 320 13.53 -7.68 1.33
C THR A 320 14.63 -6.89 2.05
N ASN A 321 14.90 -5.66 1.63
CA ASN A 321 15.78 -4.72 2.30
C ASN A 321 14.98 -3.47 2.70
N GLU A 322 15.59 -2.56 3.43
CA GLU A 322 14.94 -1.35 3.94
C GLU A 322 15.31 -0.11 3.10
N LYS A 323 15.63 -0.29 1.81
CA LYS A 323 16.11 0.76 0.91
C LYS A 323 15.19 1.98 0.84
N TYR A 324 13.87 1.77 0.91
CA TYR A 324 12.87 2.82 0.79
C TYR A 324 12.05 3.04 2.08
N LEU A 325 12.52 2.52 3.21
CA LEU A 325 11.79 2.70 4.47
C LEU A 325 11.69 4.19 4.86
N HIS A 326 12.71 4.98 4.54
CA HIS A 326 12.75 6.43 4.77
C HIS A 326 12.53 7.23 3.47
N ALA A 327 11.78 6.64 2.52
CA ALA A 327 11.46 7.32 1.26
C ALA A 327 10.52 8.51 1.49
N THR A 328 10.78 9.62 0.79
CA THR A 328 9.96 10.83 0.83
C THR A 328 10.04 11.59 -0.49
N ILE A 329 9.16 12.58 -0.69
CA ILE A 329 9.15 13.47 -1.83
C ILE A 329 9.57 14.86 -1.36
N LEU A 330 10.63 15.40 -1.96
CA LEU A 330 10.99 16.80 -1.75
C LEU A 330 10.36 17.68 -2.83
N PRO A 331 9.99 18.93 -2.48
CA PRO A 331 9.53 19.93 -3.43
C PRO A 331 10.51 20.13 -4.58
N ALA A 332 10.02 20.38 -5.78
CA ALA A 332 10.82 20.55 -7.00
C ALA A 332 10.62 21.91 -7.69
N GLU A 333 9.97 22.89 -7.04
CA GLU A 333 9.65 24.22 -7.62
C GLU A 333 10.92 24.99 -8.05
N ASP A 334 12.03 24.76 -7.37
CA ASP A 334 13.32 25.41 -7.66
C ASP A 334 14.22 24.60 -8.61
N VAL A 335 13.80 23.38 -9.00
CA VAL A 335 14.56 22.55 -9.94
C VAL A 335 14.40 23.07 -11.36
N LYS A 336 15.54 23.40 -11.98
CA LYS A 336 15.58 23.89 -13.37
C LYS A 336 16.55 23.05 -14.22
N VAL A 337 16.17 22.87 -15.47
CA VAL A 337 17.06 22.24 -16.47
C VAL A 337 18.31 23.10 -16.64
N ASN A 338 19.46 22.47 -16.71
CA ASN A 338 20.80 23.06 -16.82
C ASN A 338 21.26 23.89 -15.61
N GLU A 339 20.56 23.82 -14.46
CA GLU A 339 21.00 24.39 -13.19
C GLU A 339 21.21 23.26 -12.16
N PRO A 340 22.33 23.23 -11.42
CA PRO A 340 22.55 22.21 -10.40
C PRO A 340 21.75 22.50 -9.12
N PHE A 341 21.33 21.43 -8.44
CA PHE A 341 20.77 21.46 -7.09
C PHE A 341 21.43 20.39 -6.22
N THR A 342 21.31 20.50 -4.90
CA THR A 342 21.86 19.53 -3.95
C THR A 342 20.76 18.75 -3.24
N VAL A 343 21.03 17.48 -2.96
CA VAL A 343 20.13 16.59 -2.23
C VAL A 343 20.93 15.58 -1.42
N THR A 344 20.48 15.32 -0.17
CA THR A 344 21.06 14.25 0.66
C THR A 344 20.22 13.00 0.49
N CYS A 345 20.81 11.92 0.02
CA CYS A 345 20.11 10.66 -0.20
C CYS A 345 21.07 9.47 -0.41
N SER A 346 20.54 8.26 -0.32
CA SER A 346 21.13 7.02 -0.82
C SER A 346 20.44 6.53 -2.10
N SER A 347 19.20 7.01 -2.35
CA SER A 347 18.46 6.72 -3.58
C SER A 347 17.80 8.00 -4.06
N LEU A 348 17.92 8.27 -5.36
CA LEU A 348 17.34 9.42 -6.04
C LEU A 348 16.47 8.95 -7.20
N GLY A 349 15.26 9.45 -7.24
CA GLY A 349 14.36 9.39 -8.37
C GLY A 349 13.77 10.75 -8.69
N LEU A 350 13.06 10.83 -9.78
CA LEU A 350 12.36 12.02 -10.20
C LEU A 350 10.91 11.67 -10.51
N GLU A 351 9.99 12.49 -10.01
CA GLU A 351 8.62 12.56 -10.49
C GLU A 351 8.55 13.70 -11.51
N TYR A 352 8.06 13.42 -12.73
CA TYR A 352 8.04 14.38 -13.81
C TYR A 352 6.81 14.22 -14.69
N ARG A 353 6.43 15.32 -15.37
CA ARG A 353 5.29 15.34 -16.29
C ARG A 353 5.66 14.71 -17.62
N ARG A 354 4.87 13.71 -18.07
CA ARG A 354 4.87 13.25 -19.45
C ARG A 354 3.70 13.82 -20.20
N THR A 355 3.94 14.33 -21.43
CA THR A 355 2.94 15.06 -22.20
C THR A 355 2.73 14.45 -23.58
N ILE A 356 1.48 14.55 -24.09
CA ILE A 356 1.10 14.06 -25.43
C ILE A 356 1.15 15.14 -26.49
N ASP A 357 1.53 16.38 -26.16
CA ASP A 357 1.50 17.55 -27.04
C ASP A 357 2.70 17.68 -27.99
N GLY A 358 3.66 16.74 -27.92
CA GLY A 358 4.87 16.74 -28.74
C GLY A 358 5.95 17.74 -28.28
N ASN A 359 5.73 18.43 -27.15
CA ASN A 359 6.72 19.35 -26.57
C ASN A 359 7.70 18.67 -25.62
N GLY A 360 7.43 17.44 -25.19
CA GLY A 360 8.30 16.63 -24.36
C GLY A 360 9.58 16.21 -25.12
N GLY A 361 10.61 15.77 -24.36
CA GLY A 361 11.89 15.35 -24.88
C GLY A 361 12.66 14.45 -23.90
N GLN A 362 13.93 14.20 -24.20
CA GLN A 362 14.83 13.44 -23.32
C GLN A 362 15.79 14.37 -22.59
N PHE A 363 15.97 14.09 -21.30
CA PHE A 363 16.83 14.88 -20.41
C PHE A 363 17.77 13.94 -19.66
N GLY A 364 19.09 14.17 -19.80
CA GLY A 364 20.11 13.44 -19.07
C GLY A 364 20.17 13.90 -17.62
N VAL A 365 20.31 12.95 -16.69
CA VAL A 365 20.51 13.22 -15.27
C VAL A 365 21.95 12.90 -14.89
N TYR A 366 22.58 13.82 -14.20
CA TYR A 366 23.97 13.74 -13.74
C TYR A 366 23.97 13.87 -12.21
N VAL A 367 24.73 13.01 -11.56
CA VAL A 367 24.98 13.04 -10.11
C VAL A 367 26.49 13.17 -9.90
N ASP A 368 26.92 14.19 -9.14
CA ASP A 368 28.33 14.50 -8.89
C ASP A 368 29.18 14.64 -10.18
N GLY A 369 28.56 15.14 -11.25
CA GLY A 369 29.11 15.32 -12.56
C GLY A 369 29.13 14.09 -13.50
N GLU A 370 28.72 12.92 -12.99
CA GLU A 370 28.65 11.68 -13.77
C GLU A 370 27.23 11.45 -14.31
N TYR A 371 27.11 11.03 -15.59
CA TYR A 371 25.84 10.65 -16.19
C TYR A 371 25.31 9.36 -15.56
N VAL A 372 24.11 9.41 -14.96
CA VAL A 372 23.52 8.24 -14.27
C VAL A 372 22.28 7.70 -14.98
N GLY A 373 21.67 8.46 -15.89
CA GLY A 373 20.48 8.04 -16.63
C GLY A 373 19.78 9.20 -17.31
N SER A 374 18.59 8.96 -17.83
CA SER A 374 17.77 9.99 -18.47
C SER A 374 16.28 9.80 -18.16
N ILE A 375 15.52 10.88 -18.20
CA ILE A 375 14.05 10.88 -18.17
C ILE A 375 13.53 11.24 -19.55
N ASN A 376 12.35 10.70 -19.88
CA ASN A 376 11.66 11.00 -21.15
C ASN A 376 10.30 11.63 -20.84
N THR A 377 10.16 12.94 -21.09
CA THR A 377 8.93 13.69 -20.87
C THR A 377 7.96 13.62 -22.06
N ASP A 378 8.40 13.06 -23.21
CA ASP A 378 7.52 12.86 -24.38
C ASP A 378 6.66 11.60 -24.21
N PHE A 379 5.37 11.76 -24.47
CA PHE A 379 4.38 10.69 -24.55
C PHE A 379 3.44 10.88 -25.74
N SER A 380 3.98 11.43 -26.83
CA SER A 380 3.22 11.68 -28.08
C SER A 380 2.52 10.41 -28.54
N GLY A 381 1.22 10.52 -28.84
CA GLY A 381 0.38 9.37 -29.22
C GLY A 381 -0.08 8.50 -28.04
N GLY A 382 0.24 8.87 -26.82
CA GLY A 382 -0.24 8.21 -25.61
C GLY A 382 -1.71 8.56 -25.28
N TRP A 383 -2.19 8.01 -24.18
CA TRP A 383 -3.58 8.15 -23.73
C TRP A 383 -3.89 9.47 -22.98
N GLY A 384 -2.88 10.24 -22.59
CA GLY A 384 -3.03 11.52 -21.89
C GLY A 384 -1.75 11.93 -21.16
N ASN A 385 -1.76 13.15 -20.61
CA ASN A 385 -0.67 13.61 -19.77
C ASN A 385 -0.74 12.91 -18.40
N TYR A 386 0.42 12.54 -17.85
CA TYR A 386 0.50 11.92 -16.51
C TYR A 386 1.83 12.22 -15.82
N ALA A 387 1.87 12.00 -14.51
CA ALA A 387 3.09 12.02 -13.71
C ALA A 387 3.78 10.65 -13.78
N ALA A 388 5.01 10.61 -14.27
CA ALA A 388 5.87 9.43 -14.23
C ALA A 388 6.85 9.55 -13.06
N ALA A 389 7.21 8.42 -12.46
CA ALA A 389 8.18 8.35 -11.38
C ALA A 389 9.21 7.26 -11.68
N GLU A 390 10.49 7.63 -11.66
CA GLU A 390 11.59 6.70 -11.96
C GLU A 390 12.74 6.88 -11.00
N GLU A 391 13.30 5.77 -10.50
CA GLU A 391 14.58 5.78 -9.81
C GLU A 391 15.70 5.93 -10.83
N ILE A 392 16.56 6.90 -10.61
CA ILE A 392 17.66 7.26 -11.52
C ILE A 392 19.03 6.87 -10.94
N PHE A 393 19.18 6.99 -9.61
CA PHE A 393 20.45 6.76 -8.94
C PHE A 393 20.27 6.03 -7.61
N SER A 394 21.25 5.24 -7.23
CA SER A 394 21.30 4.56 -5.93
C SER A 394 22.75 4.33 -5.50
N ALA A 395 22.99 4.54 -4.20
CA ALA A 395 24.27 4.31 -3.53
C ALA A 395 24.09 3.45 -2.27
N ASP A 396 25.21 2.96 -1.72
CA ASP A 396 25.22 2.12 -0.52
C ASP A 396 25.25 2.95 0.79
N GLU A 397 25.34 4.26 0.70
CA GLU A 397 25.40 5.20 1.82
C GLU A 397 24.61 6.48 1.53
N THR A 398 24.06 7.09 2.59
CA THR A 398 23.42 8.40 2.52
C THR A 398 24.48 9.49 2.57
N LYS A 399 24.51 10.37 1.56
CA LYS A 399 25.37 11.56 1.50
C LYS A 399 24.77 12.66 0.64
N GLU A 400 25.35 13.85 0.74
CA GLU A 400 25.00 14.96 -0.14
C GLU A 400 25.54 14.72 -1.56
N HIS A 401 24.67 14.93 -2.55
CA HIS A 401 24.96 14.84 -3.97
C HIS A 401 24.61 16.14 -4.69
N VAL A 402 25.38 16.47 -5.71
CA VAL A 402 25.06 17.54 -6.67
C VAL A 402 24.37 16.91 -7.87
N VAL A 403 23.14 17.33 -8.16
CA VAL A 403 22.31 16.78 -9.25
C VAL A 403 22.11 17.84 -10.32
N GLU A 404 22.21 17.44 -11.58
CA GLU A 404 21.95 18.29 -12.74
C GLU A 404 21.07 17.55 -13.75
N ILE A 405 20.05 18.23 -14.26
CA ILE A 405 19.19 17.72 -15.34
C ILE A 405 19.51 18.54 -16.59
N LYS A 406 19.97 17.89 -17.67
CA LYS A 406 20.41 18.55 -18.90
C LYS A 406 19.61 18.13 -20.10
N GLU A 407 19.35 19.06 -21.01
CA GLU A 407 18.85 18.73 -22.34
C GLU A 407 19.81 17.78 -23.06
N MET A 408 19.26 16.76 -23.71
CA MET A 408 20.05 15.88 -24.56
C MET A 408 20.08 16.40 -25.99
N GLU A 409 21.11 16.05 -26.75
CA GLU A 409 21.28 16.41 -28.16
C GLU A 409 20.04 16.06 -28.99
N GLY A 410 19.50 17.02 -29.73
CA GLY A 410 18.28 16.89 -30.53
C GLY A 410 16.96 17.16 -29.78
N TYR A 411 17.04 17.52 -28.49
CA TYR A 411 15.87 17.86 -27.67
C TYR A 411 15.95 19.28 -27.09
N GLU A 412 16.74 20.16 -27.72
CA GLU A 412 16.92 21.53 -27.26
C GLU A 412 15.59 22.30 -27.29
N GLY A 413 15.29 22.98 -26.20
CA GLY A 413 14.06 23.75 -26.03
C GLY A 413 12.80 22.92 -25.79
N LYS A 414 12.94 21.62 -25.52
CA LYS A 414 11.83 20.76 -25.10
C LYS A 414 11.43 21.01 -23.65
N SER A 415 10.19 20.69 -23.32
CA SER A 415 9.60 20.90 -22.00
C SER A 415 9.99 19.78 -21.02
N CYS A 416 10.47 20.17 -19.84
CA CYS A 416 10.73 19.28 -18.70
C CYS A 416 10.14 19.92 -17.44
N GLU A 417 9.06 19.35 -16.94
CA GLU A 417 8.45 19.73 -15.67
C GLU A 417 8.74 18.64 -14.64
N ILE A 418 9.58 18.96 -13.63
CA ILE A 418 9.83 18.12 -12.48
C ILE A 418 8.78 18.44 -11.42
N LEU A 419 8.09 17.40 -10.96
CA LEU A 419 6.97 17.50 -10.00
C LEU A 419 7.44 17.23 -8.56
N GLY A 420 8.45 16.35 -8.41
CA GLY A 420 8.99 15.97 -7.12
C GLY A 420 10.38 15.34 -7.24
N ILE A 421 11.18 15.48 -6.20
CA ILE A 421 12.45 14.78 -6.05
C ILE A 421 12.21 13.62 -5.09
N LEU A 422 12.31 12.39 -5.58
CA LEU A 422 12.05 11.18 -4.83
C LEU A 422 13.37 10.73 -4.17
N ILE A 423 13.43 10.80 -2.86
CA ILE A 423 14.65 10.39 -2.14
C ILE A 423 14.37 9.29 -1.13
N SER A 424 15.39 8.52 -0.83
CA SER A 424 15.44 7.70 0.38
C SER A 424 16.82 7.77 1.02
N GLU A 425 16.84 7.66 2.34
CA GLU A 425 18.05 7.62 3.14
C GLU A 425 18.20 6.22 3.76
N LEU A 426 19.46 5.78 3.90
CA LEU A 426 19.82 4.59 4.68
C LEU A 426 20.26 5.01 6.08
N ASP A 427 19.90 4.23 7.10
CA ASP A 427 20.33 4.42 8.51
C ASP A 427 21.85 4.26 8.70
#